data_df5ae6b541284e55c1e09df53045442d
#
_entry.id   df5ae6b541284e55c1e09df53045442d
#
_cell.length_a   1.000
_cell.length_b   1.000
_cell.length_c   1.000
_cell.angle_alpha   90.00
_cell.angle_beta   90.00
_cell.angle_gamma   90.00
#
_symmetry.space_group_name_H-M   'P 1'
#
loop_
_entity.id
_entity.type
_entity.pdbx_description
1 polymer ?
#
loop_
_entity_poly.entity_id
_entity_poly.type
_entity_poly.pdbx_seq_one_letter_code
_entity_poly.pdbx_strand_id
1 'polypeptide(L)'
;KIIVSIIFVTVVLVVVILGFSFITSLGKADNSDLVKASAYQTEINRVIDLGNKETSDGTLKNKISTLKIAIQSDAKSLDDLLAKRNAQPSKEQIASKKDSETDSSLESATQAGNHDEAFEKIINTLLGEYYTALKDAKSNSTSKAETDLLAQAMANLETFAGDASSNE
;
A
#
# COMPACT_ATOMS: atom_id res chain seq x y z
N LYS A 1 -41.25 -38.07 14.06
CA LYS A 1 -39.97 -37.51 14.57
C LYS A 1 -38.86 -37.58 13.51
N ILE A 2 -38.74 -38.73 12.78
CA ILE A 2 -37.70 -38.94 11.77
C ILE A 2 -37.83 -37.97 10.58
N ILE A 3 -39.05 -37.70 10.11
CA ILE A 3 -39.31 -36.78 8.96
C ILE A 3 -38.91 -35.35 9.28
N VAL A 4 -39.18 -34.89 10.49
CA VAL A 4 -38.80 -33.51 10.94
C VAL A 4 -37.28 -33.39 11.01
N SER A 5 -36.56 -34.41 11.45
CA SER A 5 -35.09 -34.45 11.50
C SER A 5 -34.48 -34.38 10.08
N ILE A 6 -35.07 -35.11 9.11
CA ILE A 6 -34.58 -35.09 7.72
C ILE A 6 -34.76 -33.71 7.09
N ILE A 7 -35.92 -33.06 7.31
CA ILE A 7 -36.20 -31.73 6.80
C ILE A 7 -35.19 -30.72 7.41
N PHE A 8 -34.92 -30.81 8.69
CA PHE A 8 -33.99 -29.90 9.36
C PHE A 8 -32.55 -30.03 8.82
N VAL A 9 -32.06 -31.28 8.64
CA VAL A 9 -30.73 -31.55 8.05
C VAL A 9 -30.64 -31.06 6.62
N THR A 10 -31.70 -31.23 5.83
CA THR A 10 -31.72 -30.71 4.43
C THR A 10 -31.67 -29.20 4.36
N VAL A 11 -32.42 -28.49 5.23
CA VAL A 11 -32.41 -27.04 5.30
C VAL A 11 -31.05 -26.50 5.73
N VAL A 12 -30.40 -27.12 6.74
CA VAL A 12 -29.06 -26.73 7.17
C VAL A 12 -28.03 -26.95 6.07
N LEU A 13 -28.13 -28.06 5.33
CA LEU A 13 -27.24 -28.39 4.24
C LEU A 13 -27.38 -27.39 3.06
N VAL A 14 -28.61 -26.99 2.74
CA VAL A 14 -28.88 -25.97 1.71
C VAL A 14 -28.35 -24.60 2.13
N VAL A 15 -28.50 -24.21 3.39
CA VAL A 15 -27.96 -22.95 3.92
C VAL A 15 -26.43 -22.92 3.88
N VAL A 16 -25.78 -24.05 4.21
CA VAL A 16 -24.32 -24.19 4.13
C VAL A 16 -23.85 -24.10 2.67
N ILE A 17 -24.52 -24.79 1.73
CA ILE A 17 -24.17 -24.76 0.31
C ILE A 17 -24.39 -23.36 -0.28
N LEU A 18 -25.48 -22.69 0.05
CA LEU A 18 -25.74 -21.32 -0.39
C LEU A 18 -24.77 -20.33 0.24
N GLY A 19 -24.41 -20.51 1.51
CA GLY A 19 -23.38 -19.69 2.18
C GLY A 19 -22.00 -19.87 1.53
N PHE A 20 -21.61 -21.10 1.20
CA PHE A 20 -20.34 -21.35 0.49
C PHE A 20 -20.37 -20.84 -0.96
N SER A 21 -21.50 -20.90 -1.67
CA SER A 21 -21.62 -20.39 -3.03
C SER A 21 -21.55 -18.86 -3.08
N PHE A 22 -22.01 -18.17 -2.05
CA PHE A 22 -21.84 -16.70 -1.92
C PHE A 22 -20.38 -16.29 -1.69
N ILE A 23 -19.58 -17.14 -1.03
CA ILE A 23 -18.16 -16.86 -0.80
C ILE A 23 -17.33 -17.11 -2.08
N THR A 24 -17.75 -18.02 -2.95
CA THR A 24 -17.03 -18.36 -4.19
C THR A 24 -17.42 -17.52 -5.41
N SER A 25 -18.51 -16.76 -5.35
CA SER A 25 -18.98 -15.87 -6.43
C SER A 25 -18.50 -14.42 -6.32
N LEU A 26 -17.70 -14.07 -5.31
CA LEU A 26 -16.86 -12.89 -5.36
C LEU A 26 -15.88 -13.14 -6.51
N GLY A 27 -16.17 -12.57 -7.68
CA GLY A 27 -15.26 -12.60 -8.82
C GLY A 27 -13.87 -12.33 -8.30
N LYS A 28 -12.85 -13.03 -8.85
CA LYS A 28 -11.46 -12.81 -8.45
C LYS A 28 -11.19 -11.32 -8.59
N ALA A 29 -11.30 -10.59 -7.48
CA ALA A 29 -10.92 -9.19 -7.47
C ALA A 29 -9.46 -9.15 -7.93
N ASP A 30 -9.17 -8.36 -8.92
CA ASP A 30 -7.79 -8.18 -9.36
C ASP A 30 -7.05 -7.52 -8.19
N ASN A 31 -6.12 -8.27 -7.60
CA ASN A 31 -5.34 -7.81 -6.47
C ASN A 31 -4.01 -7.17 -6.90
N SER A 32 -3.76 -7.07 -8.21
CA SER A 32 -2.49 -6.58 -8.76
C SER A 32 -2.14 -5.19 -8.24
N ASP A 33 -3.13 -4.29 -8.17
CA ASP A 33 -2.91 -2.91 -7.73
C ASP A 33 -2.68 -2.82 -6.21
N LEU A 34 -3.35 -3.65 -5.41
CA LEU A 34 -3.09 -3.75 -3.97
C LEU A 34 -1.68 -4.29 -3.69
N VAL A 35 -1.27 -5.32 -4.43
CA VAL A 35 0.08 -5.89 -4.35
C VAL A 35 1.11 -4.85 -4.78
N LYS A 36 0.84 -4.10 -5.85
CA LYS A 36 1.68 -3.01 -6.33
C LYS A 36 1.81 -1.91 -5.28
N ALA A 37 0.70 -1.51 -4.65
CA ALA A 37 0.72 -0.51 -3.58
C ALA A 37 1.57 -0.98 -2.38
N SER A 38 1.42 -2.23 -1.92
CA SER A 38 2.24 -2.79 -0.84
C SER A 38 3.73 -2.85 -1.19
N ALA A 39 4.07 -3.15 -2.44
CA ALA A 39 5.45 -3.18 -2.90
C ALA A 39 6.07 -1.76 -2.93
N TYR A 40 5.34 -0.73 -3.39
CA TYR A 40 5.81 0.66 -3.29
C TYR A 40 5.97 1.12 -1.85
N GLN A 41 5.04 0.76 -0.97
CA GLN A 41 5.12 1.08 0.44
C GLN A 41 6.39 0.50 1.10
N THR A 42 6.75 -0.73 0.74
CA THR A 42 7.99 -1.37 1.18
C THR A 42 9.22 -0.62 0.67
N GLU A 43 9.21 -0.20 -0.60
CA GLU A 43 10.32 0.55 -1.20
C GLU A 43 10.44 1.96 -0.59
N ILE A 44 9.34 2.67 -0.36
CA ILE A 44 9.34 3.97 0.31
C ILE A 44 9.99 3.86 1.70
N ASN A 45 9.59 2.86 2.50
CA ASN A 45 10.19 2.66 3.83
C ASN A 45 11.71 2.39 3.73
N ARG A 46 12.15 1.57 2.76
CA ARG A 46 13.57 1.29 2.51
C ARG A 46 14.34 2.56 2.15
N VAL A 47 13.82 3.35 1.23
CA VAL A 47 14.46 4.60 0.77
C VAL A 47 14.49 5.65 1.88
N ILE A 48 13.43 5.74 2.69
CA ILE A 48 13.42 6.59 3.90
C ILE A 48 14.56 6.18 4.85
N ASP A 49 14.71 4.88 5.11
CA ASP A 49 15.75 4.39 6.02
C ASP A 49 17.17 4.58 5.47
N LEU A 50 17.32 4.56 4.16
CA LEU A 50 18.59 4.81 3.49
C LEU A 50 18.94 6.31 3.51
N GLY A 51 18.04 7.16 3.02
CA GLY A 51 18.30 8.59 2.82
C GLY A 51 18.34 9.39 4.12
N ASN A 52 17.49 9.05 5.11
CA ASN A 52 17.39 9.82 6.36
C ASN A 52 18.69 9.84 7.18
N LYS A 53 19.63 8.91 6.93
CA LYS A 53 20.93 8.86 7.62
C LYS A 53 21.81 10.03 7.25
N GLU A 54 21.79 10.41 5.98
CA GLU A 54 22.64 11.46 5.40
C GLU A 54 21.95 12.82 5.30
N THR A 55 20.62 12.88 5.56
CA THR A 55 19.86 14.14 5.54
C THR A 55 20.40 15.10 6.59
N SER A 56 20.68 16.33 6.17
CA SER A 56 21.20 17.41 7.02
C SER A 56 20.14 18.44 7.41
N ASP A 57 19.13 18.67 6.56
CA ASP A 57 18.03 19.60 6.81
C ASP A 57 17.07 19.07 7.89
N GLY A 58 16.92 19.83 8.98
CA GLY A 58 16.06 19.46 10.10
C GLY A 58 14.57 19.46 9.76
N THR A 59 14.14 20.32 8.82
CA THR A 59 12.75 20.38 8.36
C THR A 59 12.42 19.14 7.56
N LEU A 60 13.29 18.78 6.62
CA LEU A 60 13.17 17.55 5.83
C LEU A 60 13.16 16.30 6.73
N LYS A 61 14.06 16.22 7.73
CA LYS A 61 14.06 15.13 8.72
C LYS A 61 12.72 14.96 9.41
N ASN A 62 12.13 16.05 9.87
CA ASN A 62 10.83 16.02 10.54
C ASN A 62 9.71 15.59 9.59
N LYS A 63 9.68 16.14 8.36
CA LYS A 63 8.74 15.77 7.31
C LYS A 63 8.81 14.28 7.01
N ILE A 64 10.01 13.75 6.78
CA ILE A 64 10.25 12.33 6.48
C ILE A 64 9.91 11.42 7.66
N SER A 65 10.19 11.83 8.89
CA SER A 65 9.82 11.06 10.09
C SER A 65 8.30 10.94 10.23
N THR A 66 7.57 12.03 9.96
CA THR A 66 6.09 12.02 9.98
C THR A 66 5.53 11.17 8.85
N LEU A 67 6.10 11.28 7.64
CA LEU A 67 5.76 10.45 6.50
C LEU A 67 5.96 8.95 6.81
N LYS A 68 7.09 8.59 7.43
CA LYS A 68 7.36 7.20 7.81
C LYS A 68 6.28 6.63 8.71
N ILE A 69 5.83 7.40 9.72
CA ILE A 69 4.75 6.97 10.62
C ILE A 69 3.45 6.76 9.85
N ALA A 70 3.09 7.67 8.94
CA ALA A 70 1.89 7.54 8.10
C ALA A 70 1.96 6.28 7.24
N ILE A 71 3.05 6.09 6.50
CA ILE A 71 3.27 4.91 5.65
C ILE A 71 3.22 3.61 6.45
N GLN A 72 3.81 3.55 7.65
CA GLN A 72 3.78 2.36 8.49
C GLN A 72 2.39 2.07 9.07
N SER A 73 1.61 3.10 9.38
CA SER A 73 0.21 2.95 9.81
C SER A 73 -0.66 2.38 8.70
N ASP A 74 -0.51 2.90 7.47
CA ASP A 74 -1.24 2.43 6.31
C ASP A 74 -0.80 1.01 5.89
N ALA A 75 0.50 0.67 6.09
CA ALA A 75 1.05 -0.65 5.80
C ALA A 75 0.28 -1.77 6.49
N LYS A 76 0.03 -1.60 7.78
CA LYS A 76 -0.71 -2.60 8.55
C LYS A 76 -2.11 -2.83 7.99
N SER A 77 -2.81 -1.76 7.64
CA SER A 77 -4.16 -1.82 7.10
C SER A 77 -4.19 -2.49 5.72
N LEU A 78 -3.21 -2.19 4.87
CA LEU A 78 -3.06 -2.80 3.55
C LEU A 78 -2.68 -4.28 3.64
N ASP A 79 -1.78 -4.64 4.55
CA ASP A 79 -1.39 -6.04 4.81
C ASP A 79 -2.57 -6.86 5.31
N ASP A 80 -3.39 -6.32 6.22
CA ASP A 80 -4.60 -6.98 6.71
C ASP A 80 -5.61 -7.20 5.57
N LEU A 81 -5.74 -6.25 4.64
CA LEU A 81 -6.58 -6.37 3.46
C LEU A 81 -6.06 -7.45 2.49
N LEU A 82 -4.76 -7.44 2.20
CA LEU A 82 -4.10 -8.43 1.36
C LEU A 82 -4.21 -9.84 1.94
N ALA A 83 -4.05 -9.97 3.27
CA ALA A 83 -4.23 -11.24 3.96
C ALA A 83 -5.66 -11.80 3.83
N LYS A 84 -6.68 -10.95 4.00
CA LYS A 84 -8.09 -11.32 3.81
C LYS A 84 -8.38 -11.81 2.39
N ARG A 85 -7.67 -11.28 1.40
CA ARG A 85 -7.80 -11.64 -0.01
C ARG A 85 -6.88 -12.80 -0.44
N ASN A 86 -6.06 -13.34 0.46
CA ASN A 86 -5.00 -14.32 0.16
C ASN A 86 -4.08 -13.83 -0.99
N ALA A 87 -3.74 -12.55 -0.98
CA ALA A 87 -3.02 -11.85 -2.04
C ALA A 87 -1.72 -11.20 -1.55
N GLN A 88 -1.03 -11.83 -0.62
CA GLN A 88 0.27 -11.33 -0.13
C GLN A 88 1.27 -11.21 -1.28
N PRO A 89 2.02 -10.09 -1.38
CA PRO A 89 3.03 -9.92 -2.41
C PRO A 89 4.14 -10.96 -2.25
N SER A 90 4.59 -11.52 -3.36
CA SER A 90 5.77 -12.37 -3.37
C SER A 90 7.04 -11.55 -3.17
N LYS A 91 8.15 -12.20 -2.80
CA LYS A 91 9.44 -11.53 -2.67
C LYS A 91 9.89 -10.88 -3.97
N GLU A 92 9.58 -11.51 -5.11
CA GLU A 92 9.89 -11.01 -6.44
C GLU A 92 9.08 -9.75 -6.77
N GLN A 93 7.80 -9.71 -6.38
CA GLN A 93 6.94 -8.54 -6.57
C GLN A 93 7.43 -7.35 -5.73
N ILE A 94 7.84 -7.58 -4.48
CA ILE A 94 8.45 -6.56 -3.64
C ILE A 94 9.78 -6.09 -4.27
N ALA A 95 10.64 -7.03 -4.65
CA ALA A 95 11.95 -6.72 -5.23
C ALA A 95 11.84 -5.97 -6.58
N SER A 96 10.74 -6.17 -7.33
CA SER A 96 10.53 -5.48 -8.61
C SER A 96 10.36 -3.96 -8.48
N LYS A 97 10.08 -3.46 -7.28
CA LYS A 97 9.95 -2.02 -6.99
C LYS A 97 11.22 -1.43 -6.40
N LYS A 98 12.18 -2.29 -6.03
CA LYS A 98 13.50 -1.83 -5.63
C LYS A 98 14.24 -1.34 -6.85
N ASP A 99 14.53 -0.04 -6.87
CA ASP A 99 15.36 0.56 -7.91
C ASP A 99 16.81 0.66 -7.44
N SER A 100 17.70 -0.06 -8.13
CA SER A 100 19.14 -0.02 -7.85
C SER A 100 19.76 1.34 -8.20
N GLU A 101 19.15 2.10 -9.11
CA GLU A 101 19.60 3.44 -9.47
C GLU A 101 19.33 4.45 -8.34
N THR A 102 18.30 4.23 -7.55
CA THR A 102 18.02 5.04 -6.35
C THR A 102 19.19 5.04 -5.37
N ASP A 103 19.76 3.86 -5.07
CA ASP A 103 20.87 3.74 -4.12
C ASP A 103 22.11 4.49 -4.63
N SER A 104 22.45 4.31 -5.91
CA SER A 104 23.62 4.98 -6.53
C SER A 104 23.40 6.49 -6.71
N SER A 105 22.16 6.91 -6.96
CA SER A 105 21.80 8.33 -7.07
C SER A 105 21.94 9.06 -5.73
N LEU A 106 21.50 8.45 -4.64
CA LEU A 106 21.64 9.02 -3.28
C LEU A 106 23.11 9.08 -2.87
N GLU A 107 23.90 8.03 -3.15
CA GLU A 107 25.34 8.03 -2.89
C GLU A 107 26.06 9.14 -3.66
N SER A 108 25.77 9.28 -4.95
CA SER A 108 26.34 10.32 -5.81
C SER A 108 25.96 11.71 -5.33
N ALA A 109 24.70 11.91 -4.92
CA ALA A 109 24.21 13.18 -4.40
C ALA A 109 24.87 13.55 -3.06
N THR A 110 25.13 12.54 -2.19
CA THR A 110 25.87 12.74 -0.94
C THR A 110 27.28 13.24 -1.24
N GLN A 111 27.99 12.63 -2.19
CA GLN A 111 29.32 13.05 -2.61
C GLN A 111 29.33 14.45 -3.23
N ALA A 112 28.25 14.82 -3.93
CA ALA A 112 28.10 16.14 -4.55
C ALA A 112 27.58 17.23 -3.57
N GLY A 113 27.19 16.88 -2.36
CA GLY A 113 26.66 17.81 -1.34
C GLY A 113 25.24 18.29 -1.59
N ASN A 114 24.44 17.59 -2.43
CA ASN A 114 23.03 17.88 -2.73
C ASN A 114 22.09 16.72 -2.35
N HIS A 115 22.48 15.96 -1.33
CA HIS A 115 21.73 14.77 -0.87
C HIS A 115 20.26 15.08 -0.55
N ASP A 116 20.00 16.14 0.20
CA ASP A 116 18.65 16.46 0.68
C ASP A 116 17.67 16.72 -0.48
N GLU A 117 18.11 17.46 -1.51
CA GLU A 117 17.32 17.72 -2.72
C GLU A 117 17.05 16.43 -3.52
N ALA A 118 18.07 15.61 -3.72
CA ALA A 118 17.94 14.34 -4.44
C ALA A 118 17.02 13.35 -3.67
N PHE A 119 17.18 13.29 -2.36
CA PHE A 119 16.37 12.45 -1.50
C PHE A 119 14.89 12.87 -1.53
N GLU A 120 14.59 14.17 -1.38
CA GLU A 120 13.22 14.67 -1.45
C GLU A 120 12.58 14.38 -2.81
N LYS A 121 13.30 14.58 -3.91
CA LYS A 121 12.83 14.27 -5.26
C LYS A 121 12.48 12.78 -5.42
N ILE A 122 13.36 11.89 -4.97
CA ILE A 122 13.12 10.43 -5.04
C ILE A 122 11.88 10.04 -4.23
N ILE A 123 11.77 10.54 -3.00
CA ILE A 123 10.61 10.27 -2.15
C ILE A 123 9.32 10.77 -2.81
N ASN A 124 9.30 11.98 -3.36
CA ASN A 124 8.12 12.53 -4.03
C ASN A 124 7.72 11.69 -5.25
N THR A 125 8.68 11.19 -6.03
CA THR A 125 8.41 10.28 -7.14
C THR A 125 7.76 8.98 -6.66
N LEU A 126 8.32 8.34 -5.64
CA LEU A 126 7.78 7.10 -5.07
C LEU A 126 6.38 7.30 -4.45
N LEU A 127 6.13 8.44 -3.81
CA LEU A 127 4.80 8.80 -3.28
C LEU A 127 3.77 8.94 -4.40
N GLY A 128 4.13 9.54 -5.54
CA GLY A 128 3.26 9.63 -6.71
C GLY A 128 2.89 8.27 -7.30
N GLU A 129 3.87 7.37 -7.38
CA GLU A 129 3.65 5.99 -7.83
C GLU A 129 2.78 5.19 -6.86
N TYR A 130 3.02 5.34 -5.56
CA TYR A 130 2.21 4.72 -4.51
C TYR A 130 0.77 5.24 -4.53
N TYR A 131 0.58 6.56 -4.64
CA TYR A 131 -0.74 7.18 -4.75
C TYR A 131 -1.51 6.65 -5.96
N THR A 132 -0.84 6.52 -7.11
CA THR A 132 -1.45 5.95 -8.33
C THR A 132 -1.89 4.51 -8.10
N ALA A 133 -1.05 3.68 -7.48
CA ALA A 133 -1.41 2.29 -7.17
C ALA A 133 -2.60 2.18 -6.20
N LEU A 134 -2.69 3.07 -5.18
CA LEU A 134 -3.84 3.14 -4.27
C LEU A 134 -5.11 3.58 -5.00
N LYS A 135 -5.02 4.55 -5.90
CA LYS A 135 -6.14 5.05 -6.71
C LYS A 135 -6.69 3.94 -7.62
N ASP A 136 -5.80 3.20 -8.28
CA ASP A 136 -6.19 2.08 -9.15
C ASP A 136 -6.84 0.96 -8.32
N ALA A 137 -6.24 0.58 -7.18
CA ALA A 137 -6.82 -0.39 -6.25
C ALA A 137 -8.21 0.05 -5.74
N LYS A 138 -8.38 1.33 -5.40
CA LYS A 138 -9.66 1.90 -4.97
C LYS A 138 -10.72 1.82 -6.08
N SER A 139 -10.34 2.09 -7.33
CA SER A 139 -11.24 2.03 -8.48
C SER A 139 -11.75 0.60 -8.74
N ASN A 140 -10.93 -0.40 -8.43
CA ASN A 140 -11.22 -1.82 -8.59
C ASN A 140 -11.84 -2.45 -7.32
N SER A 141 -12.04 -1.67 -6.26
CA SER A 141 -12.65 -2.15 -5.01
C SER A 141 -14.17 -2.21 -5.12
N THR A 142 -14.76 -3.33 -4.68
CA THR A 142 -16.20 -3.54 -4.63
C THR A 142 -16.77 -3.37 -3.22
N SER A 143 -15.91 -3.23 -2.22
CA SER A 143 -16.26 -3.10 -0.80
C SER A 143 -16.12 -1.66 -0.33
N LYS A 144 -17.20 -1.13 0.30
CA LYS A 144 -17.14 0.21 0.89
C LYS A 144 -16.00 0.34 1.92
N ALA A 145 -15.82 -0.67 2.76
CA ALA A 145 -14.77 -0.66 3.79
C ALA A 145 -13.35 -0.58 3.19
N GLU A 146 -13.11 -1.27 2.06
CA GLU A 146 -11.84 -1.19 1.33
C GLU A 146 -11.68 0.18 0.65
N THR A 147 -12.74 0.68 0.02
CA THR A 147 -12.73 2.00 -0.60
C THR A 147 -12.42 3.09 0.42
N ASP A 148 -13.01 3.02 1.62
CA ASP A 148 -12.77 3.98 2.71
C ASP A 148 -11.32 3.87 3.22
N LEU A 149 -10.79 2.65 3.37
CA LEU A 149 -9.39 2.41 3.79
C LEU A 149 -8.40 3.00 2.77
N LEU A 150 -8.61 2.71 1.49
CA LEU A 150 -7.73 3.21 0.42
C LEU A 150 -7.83 4.72 0.27
N ALA A 151 -9.03 5.30 0.44
CA ALA A 151 -9.23 6.75 0.45
C ALA A 151 -8.50 7.41 1.63
N GLN A 152 -8.50 6.78 2.81
CA GLN A 152 -7.76 7.28 3.96
C GLN A 152 -6.24 7.26 3.72
N ALA A 153 -5.70 6.18 3.15
CA ALA A 153 -4.29 6.10 2.80
C ALA A 153 -3.90 7.18 1.78
N MET A 154 -4.73 7.43 0.76
CA MET A 154 -4.52 8.52 -0.21
C MET A 154 -4.52 9.89 0.47
N ALA A 155 -5.50 10.17 1.34
CA ALA A 155 -5.59 11.44 2.07
C ALA A 155 -4.37 11.67 2.98
N ASN A 156 -3.84 10.62 3.61
CA ASN A 156 -2.61 10.71 4.38
C ASN A 156 -1.42 11.16 3.51
N LEU A 157 -1.34 10.71 2.24
CA LEU A 157 -0.26 11.10 1.32
C LEU A 157 -0.40 12.55 0.83
N GLU A 158 -1.62 13.04 0.61
CA GLU A 158 -1.88 14.40 0.14
C GLU A 158 -1.31 15.47 1.08
N THR A 159 -1.22 15.17 2.38
CA THR A 159 -0.60 16.07 3.37
C THR A 159 0.90 16.28 3.14
N PHE A 160 1.55 15.36 2.43
CA PHE A 160 2.98 15.43 2.10
C PHE A 160 3.25 15.92 0.68
N ALA A 161 2.29 15.71 -0.24
CA ALA A 161 2.39 16.15 -1.64
C ALA A 161 2.03 17.64 -1.82
N GLY A 162 1.24 18.23 -0.92
CA GLY A 162 0.76 19.61 -1.02
C GLY A 162 1.88 20.66 -0.97
N ASP A 163 3.04 20.33 -0.44
CA ASP A 163 4.21 21.24 -0.40
C ASP A 163 4.97 21.28 -1.75
N ALA A 164 4.79 20.26 -2.61
CA ALA A 164 5.46 20.19 -3.90
C ALA A 164 4.78 21.04 -5.00
N SER A 165 3.49 21.37 -4.85
CA SER A 165 2.73 22.15 -5.83
C SER A 165 2.77 23.67 -5.60
N SER A 166 3.41 24.14 -4.52
CA SER A 166 3.49 25.57 -4.18
C SER A 166 4.74 26.28 -4.70
N ASN A 167 5.62 25.59 -5.43
CA ASN A 167 6.88 26.09 -5.96
C ASN A 167 6.95 26.15 -7.51
N GLU A 168 5.81 26.21 -8.22
CA GLU A 168 5.77 26.57 -9.65
C GLU A 168 5.31 28.01 -9.86
#